data_5e956d2c978860b777329e9d6aeccb48
#
_entry.id   5e956d2c978860b777329e9d6aeccb48
#
_cell.length_a   1.000
_cell.length_b   1.000
_cell.length_c   1.000
_cell.angle_alpha   90.00
_cell.angle_beta   90.00
_cell.angle_gamma   90.00
#
_symmetry.space_group_name_H-M   'P 1'
#
loop_
_entity.id
_entity.type
_entity.pdbx_description
1 polymer ?
#
loop_
_entity_poly.entity_id
_entity_poly.type
_entity_poly.pdbx_seq_one_letter_code
_entity_poly.pdbx_strand_id
1 'polypeptide(L)'
;MFFSKSFGYALRGVLYVAMINDESQKVRVDEIASKLAVPRHFLAKIMNRVVKEGILDSTKGPYGGFSINEETLSSPLIRLLKITDGMEQFNSCVLQLRKCNKANPCPLHFLIEKNRDELQNNFSQITIADLMQQDNKILIESIAVA
;
A
#
# COMPACT_ATOMS: atom_id res chain seq x y z
N MET A 1 -1.28 -11.10 12.46
CA MET A 1 -1.74 -10.37 11.26
C MET A 1 -1.20 -8.96 11.31
N PHE A 2 -0.04 -8.78 10.72
CA PHE A 2 0.63 -7.49 10.72
C PHE A 2 1.15 -7.18 9.32
N PHE A 3 1.12 -5.91 8.96
CA PHE A 3 1.58 -5.48 7.65
C PHE A 3 3.10 -5.29 7.65
N SER A 4 3.71 -5.61 6.51
CA SER A 4 5.15 -5.42 6.34
C SER A 4 5.50 -3.94 6.22
N LYS A 5 6.78 -3.63 6.43
CA LYS A 5 7.31 -2.29 6.13
C LYS A 5 7.14 -1.96 4.65
N SER A 6 7.20 -2.97 3.78
CA SER A 6 6.99 -2.80 2.35
C SER A 6 5.61 -2.24 2.03
N PHE A 7 4.57 -2.72 2.72
CA PHE A 7 3.23 -2.16 2.56
C PHE A 7 3.19 -0.68 2.96
N GLY A 8 3.79 -0.35 4.11
CA GLY A 8 3.87 1.04 4.56
C GLY A 8 4.60 1.94 3.57
N TYR A 9 5.70 1.48 3.02
CA TYR A 9 6.45 2.23 2.00
C TYR A 9 5.62 2.41 0.72
N ALA A 10 4.96 1.34 0.26
CA ALA A 10 4.12 1.40 -0.94
C ALA A 10 2.98 2.40 -0.76
N LEU A 11 2.25 2.31 0.33
CA LEU A 11 1.12 3.19 0.58
C LEU A 11 1.55 4.66 0.71
N ARG A 12 2.60 4.91 1.48
CA ARG A 12 3.13 6.27 1.64
C ARG A 12 3.63 6.84 0.31
N GLY A 13 4.32 6.02 -0.48
CA GLY A 13 4.80 6.43 -1.80
C GLY A 13 3.67 6.75 -2.77
N VAL A 14 2.66 5.90 -2.85
CA VAL A 14 1.49 6.11 -3.71
C VAL A 14 0.73 7.36 -3.28
N LEU A 15 0.50 7.53 -1.98
CA LEU A 15 -0.18 8.74 -1.46
C LEU A 15 0.59 10.01 -1.80
N TYR A 16 1.92 9.98 -1.68
CA TYR A 16 2.74 11.14 -2.02
C TYR A 16 2.58 11.52 -3.49
N VAL A 17 2.68 10.56 -4.40
CA VAL A 17 2.49 10.80 -5.85
C VAL A 17 1.07 11.31 -6.13
N ALA A 18 0.07 10.71 -5.48
CA ALA A 18 -1.33 11.08 -5.65
C ALA A 18 -1.62 12.52 -5.17
N MET A 19 -0.90 12.99 -4.13
CA MET A 19 -1.06 14.37 -3.64
C MET A 19 -0.64 15.41 -4.66
N ILE A 20 0.30 15.10 -5.54
CA ILE A 20 0.67 15.97 -6.65
C ILE A 20 -0.50 16.10 -7.62
N ASN A 21 -1.24 15.00 -7.82
CA ASN A 21 -2.47 14.94 -8.64
C ASN A 21 -2.33 15.60 -10.02
N ASP A 22 -1.18 15.37 -10.67
CA ASP A 22 -0.86 15.95 -11.96
C ASP A 22 -0.21 14.87 -12.83
N GLU A 23 -0.95 14.42 -13.84
CA GLU A 23 -0.47 13.39 -14.77
C GLU A 23 0.74 13.85 -15.60
N SER A 24 0.90 15.16 -15.78
CA SER A 24 2.03 15.74 -16.50
C SER A 24 3.27 15.87 -15.63
N GLN A 25 3.11 15.91 -14.30
CA GLN A 25 4.22 16.07 -13.37
C GLN A 25 4.72 14.72 -12.89
N LYS A 26 6.02 14.49 -13.07
CA LYS A 26 6.68 13.24 -12.63
C LYS A 26 7.36 13.47 -11.29
N VAL A 27 7.20 12.52 -10.40
CA VAL A 27 7.79 12.56 -9.05
C VAL A 27 8.88 11.51 -8.97
N ARG A 28 10.11 11.94 -8.71
CA ARG A 28 11.25 11.02 -8.65
C ARG A 28 11.29 10.30 -7.31
N VAL A 29 11.82 9.08 -7.34
CA VAL A 29 11.97 8.29 -6.11
C VAL A 29 12.83 9.00 -5.06
N ASP A 30 13.82 9.76 -5.48
CA ASP A 30 14.69 10.52 -4.56
C ASP A 30 13.89 11.56 -3.77
N GLU A 31 12.96 12.25 -4.42
CA GLU A 31 12.09 13.22 -3.76
C GLU A 31 11.20 12.53 -2.71
N ILE A 32 10.57 11.43 -3.09
CA ILE A 32 9.68 10.70 -2.19
C ILE A 32 10.47 10.18 -0.98
N ALA A 33 11.61 9.56 -1.23
CA ALA A 33 12.46 9.00 -0.18
C ALA A 33 12.92 10.08 0.81
N SER A 34 13.30 11.23 0.29
CA SER A 34 13.72 12.38 1.12
C SER A 34 12.58 12.94 1.96
N LYS A 35 11.44 13.20 1.33
CA LYS A 35 10.27 13.78 2.00
C LYS A 35 9.66 12.87 3.06
N LEU A 36 9.66 11.57 2.81
CA LEU A 36 9.06 10.58 3.72
C LEU A 36 10.09 9.95 4.67
N ALA A 37 11.36 10.30 4.55
CA ALA A 37 12.46 9.72 5.34
C ALA A 37 12.47 8.19 5.28
N VAL A 38 12.32 7.64 4.07
CA VAL A 38 12.37 6.19 3.83
C VAL A 38 13.62 5.84 3.02
N PRO A 39 14.18 4.62 3.20
CA PRO A 39 15.37 4.22 2.44
C PRO A 39 15.06 4.16 0.94
N ARG A 40 15.83 4.91 0.15
CA ARG A 40 15.63 5.03 -1.29
C ARG A 40 15.64 3.68 -2.00
N HIS A 41 16.57 2.83 -1.65
CA HIS A 41 16.76 1.53 -2.31
C HIS A 41 15.51 0.64 -2.17
N PHE A 42 14.97 0.54 -0.96
CA PHE A 42 13.77 -0.24 -0.71
C PHE A 42 12.55 0.39 -1.36
N LEU A 43 12.44 1.71 -1.28
CA LEU A 43 11.32 2.42 -1.89
C LEU A 43 11.30 2.22 -3.40
N ALA A 44 12.45 2.32 -4.06
CA ALA A 44 12.54 2.14 -5.51
C ALA A 44 12.05 0.76 -5.95
N LYS A 45 12.45 -0.29 -5.25
CA LYS A 45 11.99 -1.65 -5.54
C LYS A 45 10.47 -1.79 -5.44
N ILE A 46 9.90 -1.25 -4.37
CA ILE A 46 8.47 -1.35 -4.11
C ILE A 46 7.68 -0.53 -5.12
N MET A 47 8.11 0.69 -5.40
CA MET A 47 7.44 1.56 -6.36
C MET A 47 7.47 0.96 -7.78
N ASN A 48 8.54 0.29 -8.15
CA ASN A 48 8.60 -0.41 -9.44
C ASN A 48 7.58 -1.55 -9.51
N ARG A 49 7.35 -2.27 -8.43
CA ARG A 49 6.30 -3.29 -8.36
C ARG A 49 4.91 -2.67 -8.49
N VAL A 50 4.68 -1.55 -7.84
CA VAL A 50 3.42 -0.81 -7.92
C VAL A 50 3.13 -0.36 -9.36
N VAL A 51 4.15 0.11 -10.06
CA VAL A 51 4.06 0.49 -11.48
C VAL A 51 3.76 -0.75 -12.34
N LYS A 52 4.46 -1.83 -12.12
CA LYS A 52 4.27 -3.09 -12.87
C LYS A 52 2.83 -3.59 -12.77
N GLU A 53 2.20 -3.40 -11.62
CA GLU A 53 0.80 -3.79 -11.40
C GLU A 53 -0.22 -2.75 -11.84
N GLY A 54 0.23 -1.63 -12.41
CA GLY A 54 -0.64 -0.64 -13.05
C GLY A 54 -1.27 0.42 -12.13
N ILE A 55 -0.87 0.48 -10.85
CA ILE A 55 -1.42 1.48 -9.92
C ILE A 55 -0.86 2.87 -10.18
N LEU A 56 0.38 2.94 -10.63
CA LEU A 56 1.06 4.18 -11.04
C LEU A 56 1.71 3.97 -12.39
N ASP A 57 2.04 5.06 -13.06
CA ASP A 57 2.90 5.05 -14.22
C ASP A 57 4.31 5.52 -13.86
N SER A 58 5.28 5.14 -14.67
CA SER A 58 6.63 5.69 -14.57
C SER A 58 7.18 6.05 -15.94
N THR A 59 8.03 7.07 -15.97
CA THR A 59 8.72 7.53 -17.16
C THR A 59 10.21 7.55 -16.85
N LYS A 60 11.01 6.99 -17.76
CA LYS A 60 12.46 6.99 -17.63
C LYS A 60 13.08 8.31 -18.11
N GLY A 61 14.33 8.55 -17.74
CA GLY A 61 15.10 9.68 -18.20
C GLY A 61 15.23 10.81 -17.17
N PRO A 62 15.95 11.89 -17.52
CA PRO A 62 16.24 12.99 -16.56
C PRO A 62 15.01 13.74 -16.10
N TYR A 63 13.93 13.73 -16.87
CA TYR A 63 12.65 14.35 -16.53
C TYR A 63 11.59 13.31 -16.16
N GLY A 64 12.04 12.08 -15.91
CA GLY A 64 11.14 10.98 -15.58
C GLY A 64 10.75 10.94 -14.10
N GLY A 65 10.04 9.91 -13.74
CA GLY A 65 9.57 9.65 -12.40
C GLY A 65 8.21 8.97 -12.40
N PHE A 66 7.56 8.96 -11.24
CA PHE A 66 6.24 8.36 -11.06
C PHE A 66 5.15 9.40 -11.27
N SER A 67 4.01 8.95 -11.77
CA SER A 67 2.82 9.78 -11.93
C SER A 67 1.56 8.94 -11.74
N ILE A 68 0.46 9.63 -11.43
CA ILE A 68 -0.85 8.97 -11.36
C ILE A 68 -1.31 8.56 -12.76
N ASN A 69 -2.24 7.61 -12.79
CA ASN A 69 -2.97 7.22 -13.99
C ASN A 69 -4.47 7.08 -13.67
N GLU A 70 -5.25 6.58 -14.61
CA GLU A 70 -6.70 6.43 -14.44
C GLU A 70 -7.09 5.51 -13.29
N GLU A 71 -6.23 4.57 -12.93
CA GLU A 71 -6.51 3.58 -11.88
C GLU A 71 -6.05 3.99 -10.50
N THR A 72 -5.15 4.97 -10.38
CA THR A 72 -4.49 5.28 -9.10
C THR A 72 -5.48 5.58 -7.99
N LEU A 73 -6.36 6.55 -8.18
CA LEU A 73 -7.26 7.02 -7.13
C LEU A 73 -8.36 6.00 -6.81
N SER A 74 -8.79 5.22 -7.78
CA SER A 74 -9.82 4.19 -7.58
C SER A 74 -9.29 2.85 -7.08
N SER A 75 -7.96 2.70 -6.97
CA SER A 75 -7.36 1.46 -6.50
C SER A 75 -7.66 1.23 -5.02
N PRO A 76 -8.25 0.06 -4.66
CA PRO A 76 -8.48 -0.27 -3.26
C PRO A 76 -7.17 -0.66 -2.56
N LEU A 77 -7.10 -0.43 -1.25
CA LEU A 77 -5.91 -0.74 -0.45
C LEU A 77 -5.49 -2.19 -0.54
N ILE A 78 -6.45 -3.10 -0.69
CA ILE A 78 -6.17 -4.54 -0.82
C ILE A 78 -5.25 -4.83 -1.99
N ARG A 79 -5.32 -4.02 -3.05
CA ARG A 79 -4.47 -4.19 -4.22
C ARG A 79 -2.99 -3.94 -3.89
N LEU A 80 -2.70 -2.91 -3.09
CA LEU A 80 -1.35 -2.65 -2.60
C LEU A 80 -0.87 -3.77 -1.67
N LEU A 81 -1.73 -4.23 -0.79
CA LEU A 81 -1.39 -5.30 0.15
C LEU A 81 -1.03 -6.59 -0.59
N LYS A 82 -1.76 -6.93 -1.64
CA LYS A 82 -1.44 -8.10 -2.48
C LYS A 82 -0.05 -8.00 -3.11
N ILE A 83 0.32 -6.80 -3.56
CA ILE A 83 1.62 -6.56 -4.19
C ILE A 83 2.77 -6.75 -3.20
N THR A 84 2.62 -6.25 -1.98
CA THR A 84 3.70 -6.22 -1.00
C THR A 84 3.76 -7.46 -0.13
N ASP A 85 2.62 -7.88 0.40
CA ASP A 85 2.55 -8.92 1.44
C ASP A 85 1.90 -10.22 0.96
N GLY A 86 1.16 -10.19 -0.15
CA GLY A 86 0.32 -11.31 -0.55
C GLY A 86 -0.91 -11.43 0.33
N MET A 87 -1.65 -12.53 0.15
CA MET A 87 -2.92 -12.75 0.84
C MET A 87 -2.88 -13.93 1.81
N GLU A 88 -1.76 -14.60 1.96
CA GLU A 88 -1.63 -15.80 2.80
C GLU A 88 -1.96 -15.51 4.26
N GLN A 89 -1.66 -14.32 4.75
CA GLN A 89 -1.95 -13.95 6.14
C GLN A 89 -3.44 -14.01 6.48
N PHE A 90 -4.32 -13.90 5.48
CA PHE A 90 -5.76 -14.01 5.70
C PHE A 90 -6.27 -15.45 5.72
N ASN A 91 -5.41 -16.39 5.39
CA ASN A 91 -5.76 -17.83 5.33
C ASN A 91 -4.92 -18.69 6.26
N SER A 92 -3.84 -18.17 6.82
CA SER A 92 -2.94 -18.91 7.69
C SER A 92 -3.47 -18.95 9.12
N CYS A 93 -3.25 -20.06 9.80
CA CYS A 93 -3.55 -20.18 11.22
C CYS A 93 -2.63 -19.23 12.02
N VAL A 94 -3.21 -18.48 12.97
CA VAL A 94 -2.45 -17.56 13.83
C VAL A 94 -1.39 -18.30 14.66
N LEU A 95 -1.60 -19.56 14.94
CA LEU A 95 -0.63 -20.40 15.63
C LEU A 95 0.44 -20.99 14.70
N GLN A 96 0.36 -20.65 13.41
CA GLN A 96 1.30 -21.10 12.36
C GLN A 96 1.39 -22.63 12.21
N LEU A 97 0.32 -23.32 12.55
CA LEU A 97 0.27 -24.78 12.46
C LEU A 97 -0.06 -25.28 11.05
N ARG A 98 -0.98 -24.59 10.38
CA ARG A 98 -1.53 -25.00 9.09
C ARG A 98 -2.43 -23.89 8.53
N LYS A 99 -3.04 -24.12 7.39
CA LYS A 99 -4.10 -23.23 6.91
C LYS A 99 -5.28 -23.24 7.88
N CYS A 100 -5.97 -22.12 8.01
CA CYS A 100 -7.19 -22.05 8.81
C CYS A 100 -8.23 -23.06 8.32
N ASN A 101 -8.84 -23.77 9.26
CA ASN A 101 -9.82 -24.79 8.96
C ASN A 101 -10.97 -24.74 9.97
N LYS A 102 -12.17 -24.39 9.50
CA LYS A 102 -13.36 -24.29 10.33
C LYS A 102 -13.81 -25.63 10.89
N ALA A 103 -13.53 -26.73 10.18
CA ALA A 103 -13.90 -28.05 10.63
C ALA A 103 -13.01 -28.56 11.78
N ASN A 104 -11.81 -28.00 11.91
CA ASN A 104 -10.89 -28.30 12.99
C ASN A 104 -10.22 -27.01 13.45
N PRO A 105 -10.96 -26.12 14.15
CA PRO A 105 -10.49 -24.80 14.48
C PRO A 105 -9.46 -24.81 15.62
N CYS A 106 -8.48 -23.92 15.55
CA CYS A 106 -7.58 -23.65 16.67
C CYS A 106 -8.33 -22.83 17.74
N PRO A 107 -7.78 -22.71 18.97
CA PRO A 107 -8.47 -21.96 20.03
C PRO A 107 -8.79 -20.51 19.73
N LEU A 108 -8.05 -19.87 18.82
CA LEU A 108 -8.24 -18.47 18.44
C LEU A 108 -8.99 -18.30 17.12
N HIS A 109 -9.43 -19.41 16.49
CA HIS A 109 -9.98 -19.40 15.13
C HIS A 109 -11.08 -18.36 14.93
N PHE A 110 -12.13 -18.42 15.74
CA PHE A 110 -13.31 -17.58 15.53
C PHE A 110 -13.05 -16.11 15.81
N LEU A 111 -12.22 -15.82 16.80
CA LEU A 111 -11.83 -14.43 17.10
C LEU A 111 -11.02 -13.83 15.96
N ILE A 112 -10.02 -14.56 15.49
CA ILE A 112 -9.12 -14.07 14.43
C ILE A 112 -9.85 -14.02 13.09
N GLU A 113 -10.68 -15.00 12.77
CA GLU A 113 -11.44 -15.03 11.53
C GLU A 113 -12.30 -13.76 11.37
N LYS A 114 -13.03 -13.39 12.41
CA LYS A 114 -13.86 -12.19 12.38
C LYS A 114 -13.04 -10.94 12.10
N ASN A 115 -11.92 -10.77 12.80
CA ASN A 115 -11.06 -9.61 12.63
C ASN A 115 -10.42 -9.56 11.24
N ARG A 116 -10.02 -10.71 10.69
CA ARG A 116 -9.48 -10.82 9.34
C ARG A 116 -10.52 -10.45 8.29
N ASP A 117 -11.73 -10.97 8.43
CA ASP A 117 -12.81 -10.73 7.47
C ASP A 117 -13.17 -9.25 7.44
N GLU A 118 -13.28 -8.61 8.58
CA GLU A 118 -13.55 -7.18 8.68
C GLU A 118 -12.43 -6.35 8.04
N LEU A 119 -11.17 -6.68 8.34
CA LEU A 119 -10.02 -5.97 7.80
C LEU A 119 -9.91 -6.14 6.29
N GLN A 120 -10.05 -7.38 5.80
CA GLN A 120 -10.02 -7.66 4.37
C GLN A 120 -11.12 -6.94 3.63
N ASN A 121 -12.34 -6.92 4.20
CA ASN A 121 -13.48 -6.23 3.63
C ASN A 121 -13.24 -4.72 3.58
N ASN A 122 -12.75 -4.13 4.65
CA ASN A 122 -12.43 -2.70 4.70
C ASN A 122 -11.38 -2.34 3.66
N PHE A 123 -10.31 -3.12 3.55
CA PHE A 123 -9.24 -2.87 2.58
C PHE A 123 -9.70 -3.06 1.13
N SER A 124 -10.70 -3.91 0.91
CA SER A 124 -11.28 -4.10 -0.42
C SER A 124 -12.18 -2.94 -0.84
N GLN A 125 -12.69 -2.16 0.10
CA GLN A 125 -13.60 -1.05 -0.17
C GLN A 125 -12.91 0.32 -0.13
N ILE A 126 -11.95 0.53 0.77
CA ILE A 126 -11.25 1.81 0.90
C ILE A 126 -10.26 1.97 -0.26
N THR A 127 -10.38 3.10 -0.97
CA THR A 127 -9.51 3.43 -2.10
C THR A 127 -8.45 4.46 -1.71
N ILE A 128 -7.48 4.66 -2.59
CA ILE A 128 -6.50 5.73 -2.45
C ILE A 128 -7.19 7.09 -2.33
N ALA A 129 -8.21 7.34 -3.17
CA ALA A 129 -8.99 8.58 -3.11
C ALA A 129 -9.61 8.81 -1.74
N ASP A 130 -10.13 7.76 -1.09
CA ASP A 130 -10.73 7.87 0.24
C ASP A 130 -9.72 8.37 1.28
N LEU A 131 -8.47 7.97 1.17
CA LEU A 131 -7.40 8.40 2.07
C LEU A 131 -6.91 9.81 1.80
N MET A 132 -7.26 10.37 0.65
CA MET A 132 -6.83 11.70 0.20
C MET A 132 -7.79 12.82 0.61
N GLN A 133 -8.76 12.56 1.46
CA GLN A 133 -9.78 13.53 1.83
C GLN A 133 -9.32 14.59 2.82
N GLN A 134 -8.11 14.44 3.36
CA GLN A 134 -7.50 15.42 4.24
C GLN A 134 -6.76 16.49 3.43
N ASP A 135 -6.52 17.63 4.07
CA ASP A 135 -5.61 18.63 3.53
C ASP A 135 -4.22 18.01 3.28
N ASN A 136 -3.59 18.40 2.16
CA ASN A 136 -2.31 17.80 1.76
C ASN A 136 -1.20 18.00 2.80
N LYS A 137 -1.19 19.13 3.50
CA LYS A 137 -0.22 19.39 4.56
C LYS A 137 -0.39 18.42 5.72
N ILE A 138 -1.64 18.20 6.15
CA ILE A 138 -1.97 17.26 7.22
C ILE A 138 -1.60 15.83 6.79
N LEU A 139 -1.91 15.48 5.55
CA LEU A 139 -1.60 14.16 5.03
C LEU A 139 -0.09 13.91 4.98
N ILE A 140 0.69 14.86 4.48
CA ILE A 140 2.15 14.76 4.46
C ILE A 140 2.71 14.55 5.87
N GLU A 141 2.26 15.35 6.84
CA GLU A 141 2.70 15.21 8.23
C GLU A 141 2.38 13.82 8.80
N SER A 142 1.25 13.25 8.40
CA SER A 142 0.83 11.92 8.90
C SER A 142 1.61 10.76 8.30
N ILE A 143 2.16 10.91 7.11
CA ILE A 143 2.87 9.82 6.41
C ILE A 143 4.39 9.98 6.43
N ALA A 144 4.91 11.16 6.76
CA ALA A 144 6.34 11.37 6.94
C ALA A 144 6.79 10.80 8.30
N VAL A 145 8.02 10.33 8.34
CA VAL A 145 8.64 9.93 9.62
C VAL A 145 9.15 11.19 10.31
N ALA A 146 8.68 11.39 11.50
CA ALA A 146 9.09 12.54 12.32
C ALA A 146 10.54 12.38 12.81
#